data_d210d3d7a1c02a4fe98bfa2a3ebc30a3
#
_entry.id   d210d3d7a1c02a4fe98bfa2a3ebc30a3
#
_cell.length_a   1.000
_cell.length_b   1.000
_cell.length_c   1.000
_cell.angle_alpha   90.00
_cell.angle_beta   90.00
_cell.angle_gamma   90.00
#
_symmetry.space_group_name_H-M   'P 1'
#
loop_
_entity.id
_entity.type
_entity.pdbx_description
1 polymer ?
#
loop_
_entity_poly.entity_id
_entity_poly.type
_entity_poly.pdbx_seq_one_letter_code
_entity_poly.pdbx_strand_id
1 'polypeptide(L)'
;MFGSLLPGLQVHAEDGNHLNLEVGAAILIDAETGKVLYEYNADELLGVASMSKMMTEYLVLEAIHEGKISWDDEIVIDEFIHRLSSPSLGLSTVGLTQGESYTIKELFDTMAIHSANASTVALAQEVARVYTGNKSEAEFVKLMNVKAKELGLPEGSYHFVNSSGLNNSDMLGNHPEGTDANDENKMTARSVAKLAYHLLKDYPQVLETARQPELQFRDGRIYKNFNFMLPGLTFEYPGVDGLKTGYTDFSGYNFTATAERNGQRFISVVMKADSQISRFQETKKLLDYAFTSFSKVELFPANMKIEGHEILPVTKGKEDSVPIATKDPLHLVIKNGEEGLYKSKFVLDESKLDENGALVAPIEKGEVVGYLTYEYEGDDYGFIDPDQVAKVEVVVTESVEKANWFVLLLRGIGDFFSNLWGDITSAISGWF
;
A
#
# COMPACT_ATOMS: atom_id res chain seq x y z
N MET A 1 -14.00 -32.78 -2.00
CA MET A 1 -13.04 -32.69 -3.11
C MET A 1 -12.47 -31.29 -3.12
N PHE A 2 -11.22 -31.13 -2.76
CA PHE A 2 -10.57 -29.82 -2.75
C PHE A 2 -10.17 -29.49 -4.18
N GLY A 3 -10.83 -28.49 -4.78
CA GLY A 3 -10.45 -27.91 -6.05
C GLY A 3 -9.23 -27.00 -5.82
N SER A 4 -8.06 -27.43 -6.30
CA SER A 4 -6.86 -26.61 -6.33
C SER A 4 -7.07 -25.47 -7.34
N LEU A 5 -7.14 -24.24 -6.84
CA LEU A 5 -6.93 -23.05 -7.65
C LEU A 5 -5.48 -23.09 -8.17
N LEU A 6 -5.33 -23.27 -9.46
CA LEU A 6 -4.06 -23.05 -10.15
C LEU A 6 -3.76 -21.55 -10.09
N PRO A 7 -2.55 -21.15 -9.67
CA PRO A 7 -2.16 -19.75 -9.81
C PRO A 7 -2.15 -19.40 -11.29
N GLY A 8 -2.85 -18.34 -11.66
CA GLY A 8 -2.82 -17.80 -13.02
C GLY A 8 -1.37 -17.48 -13.38
N LEU A 9 -0.91 -17.99 -14.51
CA LEU A 9 0.35 -17.59 -15.13
C LEU A 9 0.25 -16.08 -15.43
N GLN A 10 0.95 -15.26 -14.63
CA GLN A 10 1.22 -13.89 -15.02
C GLN A 10 2.09 -13.92 -16.28
N VAL A 11 1.50 -13.53 -17.38
CA VAL A 11 2.25 -13.26 -18.62
C VAL A 11 2.97 -11.94 -18.38
N HIS A 12 4.27 -12.00 -18.08
CA HIS A 12 5.12 -10.82 -18.05
C HIS A 12 5.17 -10.25 -19.49
N ALA A 13 4.71 -9.02 -19.66
CA ALA A 13 4.86 -8.29 -20.90
C ALA A 13 6.36 -8.18 -21.24
N GLU A 14 6.72 -8.51 -22.46
CA GLU A 14 8.07 -8.29 -23.00
C GLU A 14 8.42 -6.80 -22.92
N ASP A 15 9.61 -6.49 -22.36
CA ASP A 15 10.23 -5.17 -22.22
C ASP A 15 9.32 -4.09 -21.56
N GLY A 16 9.05 -4.23 -20.27
CA GLY A 16 8.24 -3.29 -19.48
C GLY A 16 8.70 -1.81 -19.44
N ASN A 17 9.75 -1.42 -20.17
CA ASN A 17 10.27 -0.06 -20.20
C ASN A 17 9.75 0.79 -21.37
N HIS A 18 8.44 0.77 -21.62
CA HIS A 18 7.84 1.57 -22.70
C HIS A 18 7.95 3.09 -22.50
N LEU A 19 8.27 3.54 -21.27
CA LEU A 19 8.57 4.96 -20.98
C LEU A 19 10.02 5.33 -21.25
N ASN A 20 10.87 4.39 -21.65
CA ASN A 20 12.31 4.58 -21.89
C ASN A 20 12.99 5.25 -20.69
N LEU A 21 12.80 4.68 -19.50
CA LEU A 21 13.41 5.16 -18.27
C LEU A 21 14.89 4.71 -18.22
N GLU A 22 15.78 5.63 -17.86
CA GLU A 22 17.22 5.37 -17.67
C GLU A 22 17.51 5.10 -16.19
N VAL A 23 17.03 3.93 -15.68
CA VAL A 23 17.10 3.53 -14.27
C VAL A 23 17.29 2.03 -14.15
N GLY A 24 17.70 1.54 -12.97
CA GLY A 24 17.77 0.11 -12.69
C GLY A 24 16.39 -0.52 -12.50
N ALA A 25 15.51 0.16 -11.76
CA ALA A 25 14.13 -0.28 -11.54
C ALA A 25 13.19 0.90 -11.32
N ALA A 26 11.91 0.72 -11.63
CA ALA A 26 10.89 1.71 -11.38
C ALA A 26 9.50 1.08 -11.15
N ILE A 27 8.65 1.76 -10.40
CA ILE A 27 7.24 1.40 -10.24
C ILE A 27 6.40 2.67 -10.02
N LEU A 28 5.16 2.64 -10.50
CA LEU A 28 4.14 3.66 -10.29
C LEU A 28 2.87 3.01 -9.78
N ILE A 29 2.31 3.53 -8.70
CA ILE A 29 1.06 3.02 -8.13
C ILE A 29 0.07 4.14 -7.84
N ASP A 30 -1.20 3.80 -7.87
CA ASP A 30 -2.26 4.61 -7.27
C ASP A 30 -2.16 4.51 -5.74
N ALA A 31 -2.08 5.66 -5.06
CA ALA A 31 -1.88 5.70 -3.61
C ALA A 31 -3.14 5.38 -2.79
N GLU A 32 -4.33 5.40 -3.40
CA GLU A 32 -5.59 5.07 -2.72
C GLU A 32 -5.85 3.57 -2.70
N THR A 33 -5.67 2.92 -3.84
CA THR A 33 -6.01 1.50 -4.01
C THR A 33 -4.79 0.60 -4.00
N GLY A 34 -3.58 1.14 -4.17
CA GLY A 34 -2.38 0.34 -4.37
C GLY A 34 -2.30 -0.34 -5.75
N LYS A 35 -3.18 0.04 -6.72
CA LYS A 35 -3.13 -0.50 -8.07
C LYS A 35 -1.81 -0.13 -8.73
N VAL A 36 -1.13 -1.12 -9.31
CA VAL A 36 0.11 -0.91 -10.06
C VAL A 36 -0.24 -0.44 -11.46
N LEU A 37 0.33 0.70 -11.87
CA LEU A 37 0.03 1.38 -13.14
C LEU A 37 1.18 1.28 -14.13
N TYR A 38 2.38 1.05 -13.64
CA TYR A 38 3.60 0.85 -14.42
C TYR A 38 4.64 0.13 -13.56
N GLU A 39 5.42 -0.76 -14.17
CA GLU A 39 6.57 -1.38 -13.54
C GLU A 39 7.68 -1.68 -14.54
N TYR A 40 8.92 -1.56 -14.09
CA TYR A 40 10.12 -1.94 -14.81
C TYR A 40 11.14 -2.49 -13.81
N ASN A 41 11.57 -3.74 -14.00
CA ASN A 41 12.48 -4.46 -13.08
C ASN A 41 12.06 -4.32 -11.61
N ALA A 42 10.75 -4.21 -11.32
CA ALA A 42 10.23 -3.81 -10.00
C ALA A 42 10.59 -4.81 -8.89
N ASP A 43 10.95 -6.04 -9.24
CA ASP A 43 11.31 -7.11 -8.31
C ASP A 43 12.82 -7.37 -8.24
N GLU A 44 13.66 -6.54 -8.88
CA GLU A 44 15.11 -6.58 -8.73
C GLU A 44 15.53 -6.03 -7.36
N LEU A 45 16.35 -6.80 -6.63
CA LEU A 45 16.86 -6.40 -5.30
C LEU A 45 18.04 -5.43 -5.45
N LEU A 46 17.81 -4.17 -5.17
CA LEU A 46 18.75 -3.07 -5.34
C LEU A 46 19.05 -2.37 -4.01
N GLY A 47 20.19 -1.65 -3.94
CA GLY A 47 20.50 -0.75 -2.83
C GLY A 47 19.50 0.40 -2.76
N VAL A 48 18.97 0.69 -1.56
CA VAL A 48 17.96 1.74 -1.36
C VAL A 48 18.49 2.98 -0.67
N ALA A 49 19.68 2.87 -0.07
CA ALA A 49 20.29 3.96 0.70
C ALA A 49 19.27 4.59 1.68
N SER A 50 19.25 5.92 1.77
CA SER A 50 18.36 6.66 2.68
C SER A 50 16.86 6.53 2.41
N MET A 51 16.40 5.84 1.34
CA MET A 51 14.98 5.48 1.26
C MET A 51 14.56 4.50 2.38
N SER A 52 15.52 3.76 2.97
CA SER A 52 15.31 2.94 4.18
C SER A 52 14.71 3.72 5.34
N LYS A 53 14.97 5.04 5.41
CA LYS A 53 14.44 5.90 6.48
C LYS A 53 12.91 5.96 6.49
N MET A 54 12.24 5.62 5.40
CA MET A 54 10.77 5.47 5.41
C MET A 54 10.30 4.37 6.38
N MET A 55 11.07 3.27 6.55
CA MET A 55 10.78 2.28 7.57
C MET A 55 11.06 2.83 8.98
N THR A 56 12.09 3.64 9.15
CA THR A 56 12.36 4.32 10.42
C THR A 56 11.27 5.34 10.76
N GLU A 57 10.84 6.13 9.78
CA GLU A 57 9.69 7.04 9.90
C GLU A 57 8.43 6.30 10.33
N TYR A 58 8.13 5.16 9.67
CA TYR A 58 6.99 4.32 10.01
C TYR A 58 7.02 3.86 11.47
N LEU A 59 8.14 3.29 11.93
CA LEU A 59 8.27 2.77 13.30
C LEU A 59 8.28 3.87 14.37
N VAL A 60 8.82 5.06 14.07
CA VAL A 60 8.72 6.23 14.97
C VAL A 60 7.28 6.71 15.08
N LEU A 61 6.58 6.83 13.96
CA LEU A 61 5.17 7.25 13.93
C LEU A 61 4.24 6.23 14.60
N GLU A 62 4.53 4.94 14.43
CA GLU A 62 3.84 3.86 15.14
C GLU A 62 4.03 3.96 16.66
N ALA A 63 5.27 4.16 17.12
CA ALA A 63 5.57 4.32 18.54
C ALA A 63 4.86 5.54 19.16
N ILE A 64 4.72 6.63 18.39
CA ILE A 64 3.95 7.81 18.80
C ILE A 64 2.45 7.50 18.83
N HIS A 65 1.93 6.85 17.81
CA HIS A 65 0.52 6.47 17.73
C HIS A 65 0.11 5.54 18.87
N GLU A 66 0.99 4.61 19.26
CA GLU A 66 0.80 3.72 20.40
C GLU A 66 1.05 4.38 21.77
N GLY A 67 1.45 5.66 21.80
CA GLY A 67 1.73 6.39 23.03
C GLY A 67 2.97 5.91 23.78
N LYS A 68 3.90 5.20 23.12
CA LYS A 68 5.17 4.75 23.72
C LYS A 68 6.20 5.87 23.80
N ILE A 69 6.14 6.81 22.88
CA ILE A 69 6.92 8.04 22.85
C ILE A 69 6.01 9.20 22.41
N SER A 70 6.42 10.43 22.70
CA SER A 70 5.74 11.65 22.25
C SER A 70 6.71 12.56 21.48
N TRP A 71 6.16 13.51 20.71
CA TRP A 71 6.97 14.49 19.98
C TRP A 71 7.88 15.32 20.87
N ASP A 72 7.46 15.57 22.13
CA ASP A 72 8.18 16.40 23.10
C ASP A 72 9.16 15.61 23.97
N ASP A 73 9.18 14.27 23.87
CA ASP A 73 10.17 13.46 24.58
C ASP A 73 11.58 13.77 24.06
N GLU A 74 12.54 13.78 24.97
CA GLU A 74 13.91 14.19 24.68
C GLU A 74 14.88 13.01 24.66
N ILE A 75 15.79 13.04 23.68
CA ILE A 75 16.91 12.10 23.57
C ILE A 75 18.20 12.85 23.89
N VAL A 76 18.94 12.37 24.91
CA VAL A 76 20.29 12.85 25.20
C VAL A 76 21.27 12.24 24.20
N ILE A 77 22.06 13.09 23.54
CA ILE A 77 23.01 12.69 22.52
C ILE A 77 24.28 12.12 23.17
N ASP A 78 24.59 10.88 22.86
CA ASP A 78 25.83 10.21 23.28
C ASP A 78 27.01 10.55 22.37
N GLU A 79 28.20 10.04 22.72
CA GLU A 79 29.43 10.29 21.97
C GLU A 79 29.37 9.74 20.54
N PHE A 80 28.78 8.56 20.34
CA PHE A 80 28.67 7.94 19.01
C PHE A 80 27.78 8.77 18.07
N ILE A 81 26.59 9.15 18.53
CA ILE A 81 25.66 10.00 17.75
C ILE A 81 26.30 11.36 17.46
N HIS A 82 26.96 11.98 18.45
CA HIS A 82 27.69 13.23 18.24
C HIS A 82 28.75 13.09 17.14
N ARG A 83 29.59 12.06 17.19
CA ARG A 83 30.62 11.82 16.17
C ARG A 83 30.01 11.56 14.79
N LEU A 84 28.94 10.76 14.71
CA LEU A 84 28.23 10.47 13.47
C LEU A 84 27.57 11.72 12.87
N SER A 85 27.25 12.73 13.70
CA SER A 85 26.68 14.00 13.26
C SER A 85 27.73 15.00 12.74
N SER A 86 29.01 14.62 12.67
CA SER A 86 30.10 15.52 12.25
C SER A 86 30.03 15.79 10.74
N PRO A 87 30.00 17.07 10.31
CA PRO A 87 30.07 17.43 8.89
C PRO A 87 31.35 16.94 8.18
N SER A 88 32.41 16.68 8.93
CA SER A 88 33.70 16.20 8.37
C SER A 88 33.61 14.82 7.76
N LEU A 89 32.57 14.05 8.05
CA LEU A 89 32.33 12.72 7.47
C LEU A 89 31.80 12.76 6.04
N GLY A 90 31.32 13.93 5.57
CA GLY A 90 30.74 14.06 4.23
C GLY A 90 29.36 13.39 4.10
N LEU A 91 28.76 12.95 5.21
CA LEU A 91 27.44 12.31 5.27
C LEU A 91 26.32 13.36 5.39
N SER A 92 25.10 12.98 5.02
CA SER A 92 23.92 13.81 5.32
C SER A 92 23.74 13.90 6.82
N THR A 93 23.88 15.11 7.37
CA THR A 93 23.88 15.30 8.81
C THR A 93 23.45 16.71 9.23
N VAL A 94 22.90 16.81 10.43
CA VAL A 94 22.74 18.02 11.20
C VAL A 94 23.58 17.84 12.46
N GLY A 95 24.41 18.85 12.82
CA GLY A 95 25.30 18.75 13.98
C GLY A 95 24.51 18.61 15.29
N LEU A 96 24.79 17.56 16.04
CA LEU A 96 24.21 17.29 17.35
C LEU A 96 25.31 17.34 18.41
N THR A 97 25.07 18.02 19.53
CA THR A 97 26.07 18.23 20.58
C THR A 97 25.99 17.11 21.62
N GLN A 98 27.11 16.48 21.94
CA GLN A 98 27.19 15.47 23.01
C GLN A 98 26.69 16.05 24.35
N GLY A 99 25.84 15.29 25.04
CA GLY A 99 25.25 15.66 26.34
C GLY A 99 24.07 16.62 26.27
N GLU A 100 23.75 17.19 25.08
CA GLU A 100 22.54 17.97 24.90
C GLU A 100 21.35 17.06 24.59
N SER A 101 20.15 17.54 24.96
CA SER A 101 18.86 16.91 24.65
C SER A 101 18.24 17.50 23.41
N TYR A 102 17.66 16.63 22.58
CA TYR A 102 16.88 17.00 21.40
C TYR A 102 15.53 16.26 21.44
N THR A 103 14.46 16.94 21.08
CA THR A 103 13.13 16.32 21.05
C THR A 103 13.02 15.30 19.90
N ILE A 104 12.13 14.33 20.05
CA ILE A 104 11.78 13.38 18.97
C ILE A 104 11.41 14.16 17.70
N LYS A 105 10.62 15.25 17.84
CA LYS A 105 10.21 16.11 16.71
C LYS A 105 11.40 16.73 15.98
N GLU A 106 12.36 17.30 16.70
CA GLU A 106 13.55 17.90 16.10
C GLU A 106 14.37 16.87 15.34
N LEU A 107 14.58 15.70 15.92
CA LEU A 107 15.33 14.63 15.28
C LEU A 107 14.59 14.05 14.07
N PHE A 108 13.26 13.91 14.16
CA PHE A 108 12.42 13.45 13.07
C PHE A 108 12.44 14.42 11.89
N ASP A 109 12.32 15.73 12.15
CA ASP A 109 12.36 16.74 11.10
C ASP A 109 13.70 16.75 10.36
N THR A 110 14.83 16.63 11.08
CA THR A 110 16.15 16.57 10.45
C THR A 110 16.35 15.28 9.66
N MET A 111 15.78 14.15 10.11
CA MET A 111 15.79 12.88 9.40
C MET A 111 14.97 12.94 8.10
N ALA A 112 13.74 13.42 8.17
CA ALA A 112 12.83 13.43 7.03
C ALA A 112 13.23 14.49 5.98
N ILE A 113 13.57 15.71 6.41
CA ILE A 113 13.88 16.83 5.51
C ILE A 113 15.30 16.74 4.96
N HIS A 114 16.30 16.66 5.85
CA HIS A 114 17.71 16.68 5.47
C HIS A 114 18.39 15.32 5.46
N SER A 115 17.61 14.26 5.66
CA SER A 115 18.13 12.88 5.67
C SER A 115 19.25 12.65 6.70
N ALA A 116 19.22 13.37 7.84
CA ALA A 116 20.27 13.35 8.87
C ALA A 116 20.46 11.94 9.46
N ASN A 117 21.62 11.32 9.22
CA ASN A 117 21.89 9.94 9.62
C ASN A 117 22.00 9.79 11.14
N ALA A 118 22.68 10.72 11.82
CA ALA A 118 22.83 10.68 13.28
C ALA A 118 21.48 10.78 13.99
N SER A 119 20.58 11.68 13.53
CA SER A 119 19.22 11.78 14.03
C SER A 119 18.42 10.50 13.82
N THR A 120 18.60 9.87 12.68
CA THR A 120 17.94 8.58 12.36
C THR A 120 18.34 7.51 13.35
N VAL A 121 19.66 7.34 13.59
CA VAL A 121 20.18 6.33 14.54
C VAL A 121 19.72 6.64 15.98
N ALA A 122 19.69 7.91 16.40
CA ALA A 122 19.20 8.31 17.72
C ALA A 122 17.74 7.92 17.92
N LEU A 123 16.89 8.20 16.92
CA LEU A 123 15.47 7.81 16.93
C LEU A 123 15.29 6.29 16.94
N ALA A 124 16.05 5.58 16.09
CA ALA A 124 16.01 4.13 16.01
C ALA A 124 16.34 3.46 17.34
N GLN A 125 17.41 3.93 18.01
CA GLN A 125 17.80 3.43 19.32
C GLN A 125 16.73 3.72 20.39
N GLU A 126 16.05 4.85 20.33
CA GLU A 126 14.97 5.19 21.26
C GLU A 126 13.74 4.31 21.03
N VAL A 127 13.35 4.11 19.79
CA VAL A 127 12.25 3.18 19.44
C VAL A 127 12.61 1.76 19.89
N ALA A 128 13.82 1.28 19.63
CA ALA A 128 14.28 -0.02 20.13
C ALA A 128 14.13 -0.11 21.65
N ARG A 129 14.56 0.93 22.39
CA ARG A 129 14.48 0.99 23.86
C ARG A 129 13.04 0.81 24.35
N VAL A 130 12.06 1.50 23.75
CA VAL A 130 10.66 1.45 24.24
C VAL A 130 9.96 0.16 23.88
N TYR A 131 10.36 -0.53 22.79
CA TYR A 131 9.75 -1.81 22.40
C TYR A 131 10.43 -3.03 23.04
N THR A 132 11.75 -2.98 23.21
CA THR A 132 12.53 -4.17 23.62
C THR A 132 13.21 -4.02 24.99
N GLY A 133 13.24 -2.80 25.54
CA GLY A 133 14.01 -2.47 26.75
C GLY A 133 15.50 -2.27 26.48
N ASN A 134 15.97 -2.41 25.24
CA ASN A 134 17.39 -2.31 24.87
C ASN A 134 17.61 -1.18 23.84
N LYS A 135 18.40 -0.17 24.21
CA LYS A 135 18.78 0.95 23.35
C LYS A 135 19.86 0.52 22.35
N SER A 136 19.48 -0.16 21.28
CA SER A 136 20.38 -0.79 20.32
C SER A 136 19.90 -0.67 18.88
N GLU A 137 20.82 -0.27 17.99
CA GLU A 137 20.60 -0.27 16.54
C GLU A 137 20.26 -1.70 16.03
N ALA A 138 20.92 -2.73 16.56
CA ALA A 138 20.67 -4.12 16.18
C ALA A 138 19.24 -4.58 16.55
N GLU A 139 18.71 -4.16 17.70
CA GLU A 139 17.32 -4.43 18.07
C GLU A 139 16.35 -3.68 17.14
N PHE A 140 16.67 -2.44 16.77
CA PHE A 140 15.85 -1.70 15.80
C PHE A 140 15.82 -2.37 14.44
N VAL A 141 16.95 -2.88 13.94
CA VAL A 141 17.01 -3.66 12.68
C VAL A 141 16.09 -4.88 12.73
N LYS A 142 16.01 -5.56 13.88
CA LYS A 142 15.06 -6.66 14.05
C LYS A 142 13.61 -6.15 13.93
N LEU A 143 13.28 -5.01 14.56
CA LEU A 143 11.96 -4.38 14.43
C LEU A 143 11.65 -4.02 12.97
N MET A 144 12.62 -3.43 12.21
CA MET A 144 12.44 -3.15 10.78
C MET A 144 12.08 -4.41 9.99
N ASN A 145 12.80 -5.51 10.18
CA ASN A 145 12.56 -6.76 9.47
C ASN A 145 11.24 -7.43 9.90
N VAL A 146 10.86 -7.35 11.18
CA VAL A 146 9.54 -7.80 11.66
C VAL A 146 8.43 -6.98 11.01
N LYS A 147 8.56 -5.63 11.04
CA LYS A 147 7.57 -4.73 10.45
C LYS A 147 7.43 -4.93 8.93
N ALA A 148 8.53 -5.14 8.22
CA ALA A 148 8.48 -5.45 6.79
C ALA A 148 7.61 -6.69 6.51
N LYS A 149 7.75 -7.74 7.33
CA LYS A 149 6.91 -8.93 7.23
C LYS A 149 5.44 -8.65 7.58
N GLU A 150 5.17 -7.86 8.63
CA GLU A 150 3.80 -7.45 9.01
C GLU A 150 3.11 -6.64 7.93
N LEU A 151 3.84 -5.76 7.23
CA LEU A 151 3.36 -5.01 6.07
C LEU A 151 3.23 -5.88 4.80
N GLY A 152 3.52 -7.19 4.91
CA GLY A 152 3.40 -8.13 3.80
C GLY A 152 4.43 -7.92 2.68
N LEU A 153 5.61 -7.35 2.99
CA LEU A 153 6.70 -7.31 2.02
C LEU A 153 7.16 -8.76 1.75
N PRO A 154 7.30 -9.18 0.48
CA PRO A 154 7.68 -10.53 0.13
C PRO A 154 9.06 -10.90 0.71
N GLU A 155 9.19 -12.13 1.20
CA GLU A 155 10.48 -12.64 1.68
C GLU A 155 11.53 -12.61 0.55
N GLY A 156 12.74 -12.12 0.87
CA GLY A 156 13.81 -11.94 -0.12
C GLY A 156 13.72 -10.64 -0.93
N SER A 157 12.65 -9.86 -0.80
CA SER A 157 12.49 -8.57 -1.48
C SER A 157 13.01 -7.37 -0.68
N TYR A 158 13.51 -7.60 0.52
CA TYR A 158 14.11 -6.60 1.39
C TYR A 158 15.22 -7.21 2.26
N HIS A 159 16.15 -6.36 2.69
CA HIS A 159 17.23 -6.71 3.61
C HIS A 159 17.66 -5.46 4.36
N PHE A 160 17.22 -5.30 5.60
CA PHE A 160 17.61 -4.18 6.45
C PHE A 160 18.76 -4.59 7.35
N VAL A 161 19.84 -3.80 7.34
CA VAL A 161 21.05 -3.99 8.14
C VAL A 161 21.36 -2.81 9.06
N ASN A 162 20.73 -1.63 8.82
CA ASN A 162 20.77 -0.48 9.72
C ASN A 162 19.54 0.41 9.50
N SER A 163 19.30 1.37 10.41
CA SER A 163 18.14 2.26 10.36
C SER A 163 18.22 3.35 9.30
N SER A 164 19.42 3.71 8.87
CA SER A 164 19.67 4.93 8.10
C SER A 164 19.85 4.72 6.60
N GLY A 165 20.25 3.50 6.19
CA GLY A 165 20.63 3.17 4.81
C GLY A 165 22.02 3.67 4.43
N LEU A 166 22.87 3.97 5.40
CA LEU A 166 24.30 4.13 5.19
C LEU A 166 24.95 2.79 4.82
N ASN A 167 26.12 2.83 4.19
CA ASN A 167 27.03 1.70 4.24
C ASN A 167 27.49 1.49 5.68
N ASN A 168 27.52 0.24 6.14
CA ASN A 168 27.93 -0.05 7.52
C ASN A 168 29.35 0.41 7.83
N SER A 169 30.25 0.53 6.83
CA SER A 169 31.60 1.09 7.00
C SER A 169 31.57 2.55 7.48
N ASP A 170 30.52 3.30 7.18
CA ASP A 170 30.36 4.69 7.59
C ASP A 170 29.82 4.86 9.02
N MET A 171 29.46 3.73 9.67
CA MET A 171 28.97 3.72 11.06
C MET A 171 30.09 3.80 12.12
N LEU A 172 31.30 4.27 11.73
CA LEU A 172 32.43 4.49 12.62
C LEU A 172 32.85 3.25 13.45
N GLY A 173 32.63 2.05 12.89
CA GLY A 173 32.88 0.78 13.58
C GLY A 173 31.76 0.32 14.52
N ASN A 174 30.60 1.03 14.54
CA ASN A 174 29.44 0.69 15.38
C ASN A 174 28.25 0.19 14.53
N HIS A 175 28.51 -0.50 13.41
CA HIS A 175 27.42 -1.12 12.66
C HIS A 175 26.72 -2.21 13.49
N PRO A 176 25.44 -2.52 13.23
CA PRO A 176 24.69 -3.47 14.03
C PRO A 176 25.34 -4.85 14.11
N GLU A 177 25.31 -5.45 15.30
CA GLU A 177 25.82 -6.80 15.52
C GLU A 177 25.06 -7.81 14.62
N GLY A 178 25.83 -8.71 14.00
CA GLY A 178 25.28 -9.71 13.07
C GLY A 178 25.22 -9.24 11.62
N THR A 179 25.73 -8.01 11.30
CA THR A 179 25.85 -7.50 9.93
C THR A 179 27.34 -7.35 9.56
N ASP A 180 27.64 -7.36 8.25
CA ASP A 180 29.00 -7.14 7.75
C ASP A 180 29.29 -5.64 7.59
N ALA A 181 30.58 -5.29 7.70
CA ALA A 181 31.04 -3.89 7.63
C ALA A 181 30.74 -3.20 6.28
N ASN A 182 30.57 -3.96 5.20
CA ASN A 182 30.25 -3.42 3.88
C ASN A 182 28.81 -3.67 3.46
N ASP A 183 27.94 -4.06 4.41
CA ASP A 183 26.53 -4.26 4.11
C ASP A 183 25.80 -2.93 3.94
N GLU A 184 24.82 -2.94 3.05
CA GLU A 184 23.84 -1.85 2.84
C GLU A 184 22.42 -2.42 2.77
N ASN A 185 21.46 -1.59 3.13
CA ASN A 185 20.03 -1.93 2.97
C ASN A 185 19.67 -2.13 1.51
N LYS A 186 18.92 -3.18 1.23
CA LYS A 186 18.42 -3.51 -0.12
C LYS A 186 16.92 -3.72 -0.09
N MET A 187 16.24 -3.29 -1.13
CA MET A 187 14.82 -3.57 -1.38
C MET A 187 14.55 -3.66 -2.89
N THR A 188 13.46 -4.29 -3.25
CA THR A 188 12.89 -4.17 -4.60
C THR A 188 12.08 -2.87 -4.71
N ALA A 189 11.91 -2.34 -5.92
CA ALA A 189 11.09 -1.14 -6.14
C ALA A 189 9.65 -1.37 -5.69
N ARG A 190 9.11 -2.59 -5.88
CA ARG A 190 7.79 -2.99 -5.40
C ARG A 190 7.70 -2.92 -3.88
N SER A 191 8.69 -3.43 -3.16
CA SER A 191 8.71 -3.37 -1.68
C SER A 191 8.86 -1.94 -1.16
N VAL A 192 9.64 -1.09 -1.84
CA VAL A 192 9.73 0.34 -1.52
C VAL A 192 8.39 1.03 -1.73
N ALA A 193 7.70 0.78 -2.85
CA ALA A 193 6.37 1.34 -3.12
C ALA A 193 5.33 0.86 -2.09
N LYS A 194 5.39 -0.42 -1.71
CA LYS A 194 4.49 -0.98 -0.68
C LYS A 194 4.73 -0.35 0.69
N LEU A 195 5.98 -0.16 1.09
CA LEU A 195 6.32 0.56 2.31
C LEU A 195 5.79 2.00 2.27
N ALA A 196 6.00 2.72 1.16
CA ALA A 196 5.50 4.07 0.99
C ALA A 196 3.96 4.15 1.01
N TYR A 197 3.28 3.16 0.40
CA TYR A 197 1.83 3.03 0.42
C TYR A 197 1.30 2.89 1.86
N HIS A 198 1.86 1.98 2.65
CA HIS A 198 1.47 1.81 4.04
C HIS A 198 1.82 3.03 4.90
N LEU A 199 2.99 3.64 4.70
CA LEU A 199 3.38 4.84 5.41
C LEU A 199 2.36 5.99 5.21
N LEU A 200 1.94 6.20 3.97
CA LEU A 200 0.95 7.25 3.65
C LEU A 200 -0.47 6.89 4.12
N LYS A 201 -0.83 5.61 4.08
CA LYS A 201 -2.14 5.13 4.50
C LYS A 201 -2.33 5.18 6.01
N ASP A 202 -1.34 4.70 6.76
CA ASP A 202 -1.42 4.54 8.21
C ASP A 202 -1.01 5.83 8.94
N TYR A 203 -0.05 6.58 8.38
CA TYR A 203 0.53 7.79 8.97
C TYR A 203 0.62 8.95 7.97
N PRO A 204 -0.50 9.44 7.40
CA PRO A 204 -0.49 10.50 6.39
C PRO A 204 0.15 11.82 6.87
N GLN A 205 0.22 12.04 8.19
CA GLN A 205 0.91 13.19 8.79
C GLN A 205 2.41 13.24 8.47
N VAL A 206 3.03 12.17 7.98
CA VAL A 206 4.43 12.19 7.50
C VAL A 206 4.64 13.27 6.45
N LEU A 207 3.61 13.57 5.65
CA LEU A 207 3.66 14.62 4.63
C LEU A 207 3.76 16.03 5.21
N GLU A 208 3.35 16.27 6.46
CA GLU A 208 3.50 17.59 7.09
C GLU A 208 4.97 17.97 7.19
N THR A 209 5.85 16.99 7.41
CA THR A 209 7.31 17.19 7.43
C THR A 209 7.92 17.03 6.05
N ALA A 210 7.59 15.93 5.32
CA ALA A 210 8.23 15.60 4.05
C ALA A 210 8.08 16.68 2.97
N ARG A 211 6.96 17.43 2.97
CA ARG A 211 6.69 18.50 1.99
C ARG A 211 7.45 19.82 2.25
N GLN A 212 8.16 19.93 3.38
CA GLN A 212 8.90 21.16 3.71
C GLN A 212 10.17 21.25 2.85
N PRO A 213 10.38 22.36 2.10
CA PRO A 213 11.55 22.50 1.24
C PRO A 213 12.84 22.74 2.01
N GLU A 214 12.73 23.20 3.25
CA GLU A 214 13.85 23.48 4.13
C GLU A 214 13.43 23.44 5.60
N LEU A 215 14.40 23.26 6.48
CA LEU A 215 14.26 23.30 7.94
C LEU A 215 15.22 24.34 8.52
N GLN A 216 14.72 25.28 9.29
CA GLN A 216 15.55 26.09 10.20
C GLN A 216 15.74 25.32 11.51
N PHE A 217 16.96 24.90 11.78
CA PHE A 217 17.28 24.15 12.99
C PHE A 217 17.72 25.07 14.14
N ARG A 218 17.76 24.56 15.38
CA ARG A 218 18.13 25.33 16.58
C ARG A 218 19.50 25.98 16.54
N ASP A 219 20.42 25.49 15.73
CA ASP A 219 21.75 26.08 15.50
C ASP A 219 21.72 27.34 14.62
N GLY A 220 20.52 27.76 14.19
CA GLY A 220 20.28 28.91 13.32
C GLY A 220 20.53 28.65 11.83
N ARG A 221 20.96 27.46 11.45
CA ARG A 221 21.20 27.07 10.06
C ARG A 221 19.92 26.62 9.37
N ILE A 222 19.89 26.82 8.07
CA ILE A 222 18.84 26.32 7.18
C ILE A 222 19.37 25.07 6.47
N TYR A 223 18.66 23.96 6.64
CA TYR A 223 18.94 22.67 6.01
C TYR A 223 17.90 22.41 4.93
N LYS A 224 18.36 22.27 3.67
CA LYS A 224 17.46 22.04 2.53
C LYS A 224 17.02 20.59 2.43
N ASN A 225 15.79 20.41 1.96
CA ASN A 225 15.31 19.09 1.58
C ASN A 225 16.05 18.60 0.32
N PHE A 226 16.33 17.30 0.26
CA PHE A 226 16.93 16.67 -0.92
C PHE A 226 15.91 16.29 -2.00
N ASN A 227 14.62 16.40 -1.71
CA ASN A 227 13.55 16.31 -2.70
C ASN A 227 13.44 17.63 -3.47
N PHE A 228 14.23 17.78 -4.53
CA PHE A 228 14.24 19.01 -5.32
C PHE A 228 13.01 19.18 -6.22
N MET A 229 12.04 18.25 -6.18
CA MET A 229 10.74 18.40 -6.87
C MET A 229 9.68 19.10 -6.01
N LEU A 230 9.99 19.46 -4.76
CA LEU A 230 9.10 20.23 -3.90
C LEU A 230 8.91 21.67 -4.41
N PRO A 231 7.79 22.33 -4.07
CA PRO A 231 7.52 23.72 -4.47
C PRO A 231 8.66 24.67 -4.11
N GLY A 232 9.05 25.52 -5.05
CA GLY A 232 10.13 26.50 -4.90
C GLY A 232 11.55 25.94 -5.06
N LEU A 233 11.73 24.64 -5.34
CA LEU A 233 13.03 24.02 -5.56
C LEU A 233 13.29 23.77 -7.07
N THR A 234 14.54 23.38 -7.41
CA THR A 234 15.10 23.41 -8.78
C THR A 234 14.31 22.56 -9.80
N PHE A 235 13.73 21.45 -9.38
CA PHE A 235 12.97 20.52 -10.22
C PHE A 235 11.48 20.50 -9.86
N GLU A 236 10.98 21.60 -9.30
CA GLU A 236 9.58 21.70 -8.88
C GLU A 236 8.62 21.00 -9.85
N TYR A 237 7.78 20.13 -9.29
CA TYR A 237 6.74 19.45 -10.03
C TYR A 237 5.39 19.62 -9.32
N PRO A 238 4.35 20.13 -9.99
CA PRO A 238 3.07 20.41 -9.35
C PRO A 238 2.48 19.18 -8.66
N GLY A 239 2.12 19.35 -7.38
CA GLY A 239 1.52 18.30 -6.57
C GLY A 239 2.49 17.42 -5.79
N VAL A 240 3.80 17.49 -6.05
CA VAL A 240 4.79 16.74 -5.24
C VAL A 240 4.86 17.29 -3.83
N ASP A 241 4.70 16.41 -2.83
CA ASP A 241 4.70 16.73 -1.41
C ASP A 241 5.47 15.71 -0.53
N GLY A 242 6.17 14.78 -1.14
CA GLY A 242 6.98 13.74 -0.46
C GLY A 242 7.74 12.90 -1.48
N LEU A 243 8.45 11.84 -1.11
CA LEU A 243 8.73 11.32 0.23
C LEU A 243 10.23 11.37 0.52
N LYS A 244 11.00 10.45 -0.07
CA LYS A 244 12.39 10.23 0.35
C LYS A 244 13.34 9.96 -0.81
N THR A 245 14.48 10.65 -0.81
CA THR A 245 15.63 10.38 -1.71
C THR A 245 16.63 9.45 -1.03
N GLY A 246 17.41 8.71 -1.83
CA GLY A 246 18.52 7.88 -1.36
C GLY A 246 19.71 7.96 -2.31
N TYR A 247 20.91 7.89 -1.78
CA TYR A 247 22.16 7.79 -2.54
C TYR A 247 23.27 7.19 -1.70
N THR A 248 23.95 6.21 -2.24
CA THR A 248 25.31 5.77 -1.92
C THR A 248 26.01 5.43 -3.24
N ASP A 249 27.32 5.27 -3.22
CA ASP A 249 28.06 4.87 -4.43
C ASP A 249 27.62 3.48 -4.94
N PHE A 250 27.19 2.61 -4.05
CA PHE A 250 26.66 1.28 -4.39
C PHE A 250 25.22 1.36 -4.95
N SER A 251 24.34 2.11 -4.28
CA SER A 251 22.93 2.13 -4.63
C SER A 251 22.61 2.97 -5.87
N GLY A 252 23.47 3.92 -6.26
CA GLY A 252 23.13 4.97 -7.22
C GLY A 252 22.10 5.93 -6.66
N TYR A 253 21.46 6.71 -7.53
CA TYR A 253 20.49 7.73 -7.15
C TYR A 253 19.07 7.17 -7.16
N ASN A 254 18.40 7.24 -6.00
CA ASN A 254 17.08 6.69 -5.77
C ASN A 254 16.10 7.77 -5.33
N PHE A 255 14.82 7.63 -5.67
CA PHE A 255 13.77 8.53 -5.20
C PHE A 255 12.41 7.84 -5.14
N THR A 256 11.77 7.93 -3.99
CA THR A 256 10.34 7.67 -3.81
C THR A 256 9.64 9.00 -3.75
N ALA A 257 8.79 9.29 -4.73
CA ALA A 257 7.98 10.50 -4.75
C ALA A 257 6.50 10.18 -4.57
N THR A 258 5.76 11.11 -3.96
CA THR A 258 4.31 11.15 -4.02
C THR A 258 3.85 12.51 -4.52
N ALA A 259 2.80 12.49 -5.33
CA ALA A 259 2.20 13.71 -5.88
C ALA A 259 0.68 13.60 -5.90
N GLU A 260 0.00 14.70 -5.56
CA GLU A 260 -1.47 14.77 -5.57
C GLU A 260 -1.96 15.93 -6.43
N ARG A 261 -2.94 15.66 -7.29
CA ARG A 261 -3.68 16.66 -8.08
C ARG A 261 -5.14 16.28 -8.16
N ASN A 262 -6.02 17.23 -7.87
CA ASN A 262 -7.48 17.05 -7.99
C ASN A 262 -8.02 15.84 -7.21
N GLY A 263 -7.44 15.54 -6.04
CA GLY A 263 -7.83 14.40 -5.21
C GLY A 263 -7.35 13.04 -5.71
N GLN A 264 -6.44 13.01 -6.69
CA GLN A 264 -5.80 11.80 -7.16
C GLN A 264 -4.32 11.83 -6.80
N ARG A 265 -3.88 10.85 -6.00
CA ARG A 265 -2.51 10.71 -5.51
C ARG A 265 -1.83 9.50 -6.13
N PHE A 266 -0.59 9.69 -6.55
CA PHE A 266 0.28 8.62 -7.03
C PHE A 266 1.54 8.51 -6.18
N ILE A 267 2.11 7.30 -6.14
CA ILE A 267 3.44 7.02 -5.59
C ILE A 267 4.29 6.50 -6.74
N SER A 268 5.46 7.08 -6.93
CA SER A 268 6.46 6.63 -7.91
C SER A 268 7.77 6.29 -7.20
N VAL A 269 8.41 5.21 -7.61
CA VAL A 269 9.73 4.80 -7.15
C VAL A 269 10.65 4.70 -8.35
N VAL A 270 11.79 5.36 -8.26
CA VAL A 270 12.90 5.30 -9.22
C VAL A 270 14.14 4.84 -8.46
N MET A 271 14.80 3.79 -8.95
CA MET A 271 15.98 3.22 -8.32
C MET A 271 17.15 3.14 -9.30
N LYS A 272 18.35 3.45 -8.78
CA LYS A 272 19.63 3.34 -9.50
C LYS A 272 19.65 4.17 -10.79
N ALA A 273 19.22 5.42 -10.71
CA ALA A 273 19.47 6.41 -11.76
C ALA A 273 20.94 6.85 -11.74
N ASP A 274 21.46 7.29 -12.90
CA ASP A 274 22.88 7.58 -13.08
C ASP A 274 23.36 8.85 -12.38
N SER A 275 22.45 9.78 -12.09
CA SER A 275 22.81 11.07 -11.47
C SER A 275 21.71 11.62 -10.56
N GLN A 276 22.08 12.59 -9.72
CA GLN A 276 21.14 13.34 -8.90
C GLN A 276 20.05 14.03 -9.75
N ILE A 277 20.39 14.48 -10.95
CA ILE A 277 19.44 15.14 -11.86
C ILE A 277 18.54 14.10 -12.52
N SER A 278 19.12 13.01 -13.04
CA SER A 278 18.35 12.00 -13.78
C SER A 278 17.24 11.37 -12.93
N ARG A 279 17.47 11.10 -11.62
CA ARG A 279 16.40 10.56 -10.78
C ARG A 279 15.14 11.43 -10.76
N PHE A 280 15.27 12.78 -10.81
CA PHE A 280 14.11 13.68 -10.87
C PHE A 280 13.50 13.74 -12.26
N GLN A 281 14.32 13.65 -13.31
CA GLN A 281 13.85 13.61 -14.70
C GLN A 281 13.06 12.32 -14.96
N GLU A 282 13.55 11.18 -14.48
CA GLU A 282 12.88 9.89 -14.62
C GLU A 282 11.60 9.83 -13.78
N THR A 283 11.62 10.37 -12.56
CA THR A 283 10.42 10.53 -11.74
C THR A 283 9.37 11.40 -12.42
N LYS A 284 9.80 12.50 -13.09
CA LYS A 284 8.89 13.35 -13.85
C LYS A 284 8.21 12.59 -14.98
N LYS A 285 8.92 11.72 -15.72
CA LYS A 285 8.31 10.88 -16.78
C LYS A 285 7.21 9.98 -16.20
N LEU A 286 7.46 9.34 -15.04
CA LEU A 286 6.47 8.50 -14.36
C LEU A 286 5.24 9.32 -13.93
N LEU A 287 5.44 10.49 -13.30
CA LEU A 287 4.34 11.34 -12.85
C LEU A 287 3.58 11.97 -14.02
N ASP A 288 4.28 12.37 -15.10
CA ASP A 288 3.61 12.81 -16.33
C ASP A 288 2.73 11.70 -16.90
N TYR A 289 3.25 10.46 -16.99
CA TYR A 289 2.48 9.30 -17.43
C TYR A 289 1.28 9.06 -16.51
N ALA A 290 1.46 9.12 -15.19
CA ALA A 290 0.38 9.00 -14.23
C ALA A 290 -0.77 9.98 -14.49
N PHE A 291 -0.47 11.27 -14.48
CA PHE A 291 -1.49 12.32 -14.56
C PHE A 291 -2.06 12.57 -15.98
N THR A 292 -1.41 12.06 -17.03
CA THR A 292 -1.91 12.20 -18.40
C THR A 292 -2.65 10.96 -18.89
N SER A 293 -2.28 9.79 -18.41
CA SER A 293 -2.78 8.53 -18.95
C SER A 293 -3.83 7.85 -18.06
N PHE A 294 -4.00 8.28 -16.81
CA PHE A 294 -4.92 7.67 -15.88
C PHE A 294 -5.90 8.66 -15.29
N SER A 295 -7.11 8.19 -15.02
CA SER A 295 -8.17 8.96 -14.36
C SER A 295 -8.89 8.08 -13.34
N LYS A 296 -9.34 8.70 -12.24
CA LYS A 296 -10.25 8.05 -11.30
C LYS A 296 -11.66 8.12 -11.88
N VAL A 297 -12.25 6.96 -12.13
CA VAL A 297 -13.60 6.85 -12.67
C VAL A 297 -14.51 6.10 -11.72
N GLU A 298 -15.81 6.39 -11.78
CA GLU A 298 -16.85 5.54 -11.19
C GLU A 298 -17.06 4.35 -12.13
N LEU A 299 -16.44 3.21 -11.80
CA LEU A 299 -16.51 2.01 -12.64
C LEU A 299 -17.89 1.38 -12.57
N PHE A 300 -18.46 1.27 -11.37
CA PHE A 300 -19.81 0.80 -11.15
C PHE A 300 -20.55 1.76 -10.21
N PRO A 301 -21.75 2.24 -10.58
CA PRO A 301 -22.51 3.17 -9.74
C PRO A 301 -23.14 2.48 -8.52
N ALA A 302 -23.50 3.25 -7.50
CA ALA A 302 -24.35 2.78 -6.41
C ALA A 302 -25.74 2.39 -6.95
N ASN A 303 -26.38 1.44 -6.28
CA ASN A 303 -27.70 0.89 -6.68
C ASN A 303 -27.72 0.27 -8.09
N MET A 304 -26.60 -0.12 -8.62
CA MET A 304 -26.49 -0.84 -9.88
C MET A 304 -27.10 -2.23 -9.73
N LYS A 305 -28.03 -2.59 -10.61
CA LYS A 305 -28.52 -3.95 -10.76
C LYS A 305 -27.47 -4.82 -11.39
N ILE A 306 -27.31 -6.03 -10.90
CA ILE A 306 -26.27 -6.96 -11.36
C ILE A 306 -26.83 -7.80 -12.49
N GLU A 307 -26.32 -7.63 -13.70
CA GLU A 307 -26.78 -8.35 -14.87
C GLU A 307 -26.72 -9.86 -14.66
N GLY A 308 -27.86 -10.54 -14.91
CA GLY A 308 -28.02 -11.98 -14.68
C GLY A 308 -28.20 -12.41 -13.22
N HIS A 309 -28.18 -11.46 -12.29
CA HIS A 309 -28.34 -11.68 -10.84
C HIS A 309 -29.18 -10.56 -10.21
N GLU A 310 -30.22 -10.08 -10.88
CA GLU A 310 -31.03 -8.96 -10.40
C GLU A 310 -31.80 -9.29 -9.12
N ILE A 311 -32.10 -10.59 -8.93
CA ILE A 311 -32.82 -11.13 -7.77
C ILE A 311 -32.11 -12.39 -7.26
N LEU A 312 -32.22 -12.63 -5.94
CA LEU A 312 -31.83 -13.90 -5.33
C LEU A 312 -33.05 -14.66 -4.81
N PRO A 313 -33.08 -16.00 -4.90
CA PRO A 313 -34.16 -16.81 -4.35
C PRO A 313 -34.20 -16.73 -2.82
N VAL A 314 -35.39 -16.82 -2.25
CA VAL A 314 -35.63 -16.76 -0.80
C VAL A 314 -36.47 -17.96 -0.35
N THR A 315 -35.99 -18.66 0.68
CA THR A 315 -36.76 -19.71 1.37
C THR A 315 -37.34 -19.17 2.68
N LYS A 316 -38.46 -19.75 3.10
CA LYS A 316 -39.22 -19.41 4.32
C LYS A 316 -39.72 -17.96 4.37
N GLY A 317 -39.64 -17.21 3.29
CA GLY A 317 -40.10 -15.82 3.17
C GLY A 317 -41.54 -15.70 2.74
N LYS A 318 -42.18 -14.52 2.93
CA LYS A 318 -43.46 -14.18 2.31
C LYS A 318 -43.29 -14.07 0.79
N GLU A 319 -42.17 -13.49 0.36
CA GLU A 319 -41.72 -13.40 -1.05
C GLU A 319 -40.72 -14.54 -1.32
N ASP A 320 -40.70 -15.05 -2.57
CA ASP A 320 -39.85 -16.17 -2.98
C ASP A 320 -38.50 -15.69 -3.57
N SER A 321 -38.31 -14.39 -3.69
CA SER A 321 -37.10 -13.76 -4.17
C SER A 321 -36.97 -12.35 -3.61
N VAL A 322 -35.72 -11.83 -3.63
CA VAL A 322 -35.39 -10.48 -3.20
C VAL A 322 -34.46 -9.80 -4.20
N PRO A 323 -34.72 -8.53 -4.58
CA PRO A 323 -33.82 -7.80 -5.47
C PRO A 323 -32.52 -7.40 -4.74
N ILE A 324 -31.42 -7.40 -5.49
CA ILE A 324 -30.11 -7.01 -5.01
C ILE A 324 -29.50 -5.91 -5.87
N ALA A 325 -28.61 -5.10 -5.28
CA ALA A 325 -27.85 -4.05 -5.97
C ALA A 325 -26.55 -3.73 -5.23
N THR A 326 -25.65 -3.01 -5.90
CA THR A 326 -24.46 -2.43 -5.26
C THR A 326 -24.89 -1.42 -4.19
N LYS A 327 -24.22 -1.45 -3.04
CA LYS A 327 -24.46 -0.53 -1.91
C LYS A 327 -23.87 0.85 -2.20
N ASP A 328 -22.62 0.88 -2.57
CA ASP A 328 -21.82 2.08 -2.82
C ASP A 328 -21.25 2.07 -4.25
N PRO A 329 -20.79 3.20 -4.79
CA PRO A 329 -20.11 3.22 -6.07
C PRO A 329 -18.71 2.60 -5.94
N LEU A 330 -18.24 1.90 -6.98
CA LEU A 330 -16.86 1.46 -7.10
C LEU A 330 -16.07 2.46 -7.93
N HIS A 331 -15.12 3.15 -7.30
CA HIS A 331 -14.16 4.00 -7.99
C HIS A 331 -12.84 3.28 -8.18
N LEU A 332 -12.21 3.47 -9.34
CA LEU A 332 -10.92 2.90 -9.66
C LEU A 332 -10.13 3.87 -10.53
N VAL A 333 -8.82 3.92 -10.35
CA VAL A 333 -7.91 4.58 -11.28
C VAL A 333 -7.64 3.63 -12.44
N ILE A 334 -8.05 4.06 -13.63
CA ILE A 334 -7.92 3.28 -14.85
C ILE A 334 -7.23 4.09 -15.95
N LYS A 335 -6.68 3.41 -16.95
CA LYS A 335 -6.09 4.07 -18.11
C LYS A 335 -7.19 4.64 -19.01
N ASN A 336 -6.99 5.87 -19.43
CA ASN A 336 -7.98 6.62 -20.21
C ASN A 336 -8.33 5.89 -21.52
N GLY A 337 -9.63 5.67 -21.75
CA GLY A 337 -10.14 4.97 -22.91
C GLY A 337 -10.22 3.45 -22.76
N GLU A 338 -9.89 2.89 -21.61
CA GLU A 338 -9.94 1.45 -21.35
C GLU A 338 -11.16 1.04 -20.49
N GLU A 339 -12.11 1.94 -20.23
CA GLU A 339 -13.31 1.68 -19.42
C GLU A 339 -14.06 0.44 -19.89
N GLY A 340 -14.14 0.24 -21.20
CA GLY A 340 -14.85 -0.91 -21.82
C GLY A 340 -14.17 -2.27 -21.61
N LEU A 341 -12.92 -2.30 -21.15
CA LEU A 341 -12.18 -3.54 -20.84
C LEU A 341 -12.48 -4.08 -19.43
N TYR A 342 -13.18 -3.30 -18.59
CA TYR A 342 -13.56 -3.69 -17.24
C TYR A 342 -14.96 -4.29 -17.26
N LYS A 343 -15.08 -5.58 -16.97
CA LYS A 343 -16.34 -6.31 -16.89
C LYS A 343 -16.72 -6.55 -15.44
N SER A 344 -17.99 -6.34 -15.10
CA SER A 344 -18.48 -6.61 -13.74
C SER A 344 -18.41 -8.10 -13.42
N LYS A 345 -17.97 -8.44 -12.20
CA LYS A 345 -17.97 -9.80 -11.68
C LYS A 345 -18.61 -9.81 -10.30
N PHE A 346 -19.74 -10.49 -10.21
CA PHE A 346 -20.44 -10.70 -8.94
C PHE A 346 -19.90 -11.94 -8.24
N VAL A 347 -19.59 -11.80 -6.96
CA VAL A 347 -19.18 -12.90 -6.07
C VAL A 347 -20.17 -12.98 -4.93
N LEU A 348 -21.01 -14.02 -4.98
CA LEU A 348 -22.03 -14.29 -3.97
C LEU A 348 -21.36 -14.88 -2.70
N ASP A 349 -21.84 -14.47 -1.53
CA ASP A 349 -21.44 -15.06 -0.26
C ASP A 349 -22.24 -16.34 -0.01
N GLU A 350 -21.69 -17.48 -0.43
CA GLU A 350 -22.35 -18.79 -0.29
C GLU A 350 -22.67 -19.15 1.17
N SER A 351 -22.00 -18.56 2.15
CA SER A 351 -22.30 -18.80 3.57
C SER A 351 -23.66 -18.27 4.02
N LYS A 352 -24.28 -17.40 3.21
CA LYS A 352 -25.61 -16.81 3.42
C LYS A 352 -26.74 -17.68 2.88
N LEU A 353 -26.40 -18.70 2.09
CA LEU A 353 -27.36 -19.54 1.40
C LEU A 353 -27.65 -20.83 2.17
N ASP A 354 -28.86 -21.34 2.01
CA ASP A 354 -29.22 -22.70 2.46
C ASP A 354 -28.72 -23.77 1.44
N GLU A 355 -29.00 -25.02 1.76
CA GLU A 355 -28.63 -26.18 0.91
C GLU A 355 -29.23 -26.16 -0.52
N ASN A 356 -30.24 -25.30 -0.76
CA ASN A 356 -30.89 -25.12 -2.06
C ASN A 356 -30.34 -23.88 -2.81
N GLY A 357 -29.35 -23.19 -2.26
CA GLY A 357 -28.77 -21.99 -2.85
C GLY A 357 -29.65 -20.75 -2.71
N ALA A 358 -30.51 -20.68 -1.70
CA ALA A 358 -31.44 -19.58 -1.45
C ALA A 358 -31.11 -18.86 -0.11
N LEU A 359 -31.41 -17.57 -0.04
CA LEU A 359 -31.39 -16.83 1.23
C LEU A 359 -32.55 -17.29 2.13
N VAL A 360 -32.35 -17.26 3.45
CA VAL A 360 -33.36 -17.72 4.41
C VAL A 360 -34.01 -16.54 5.13
N ALA A 361 -35.33 -16.34 4.93
CA ALA A 361 -36.07 -15.28 5.62
C ALA A 361 -36.16 -15.52 7.17
N PRO A 362 -36.19 -14.45 8.00
CA PRO A 362 -36.35 -13.04 7.59
C PRO A 362 -35.03 -12.45 7.06
N ILE A 363 -35.11 -11.54 6.12
CA ILE A 363 -34.01 -10.80 5.50
C ILE A 363 -34.30 -9.31 5.65
N GLU A 364 -33.32 -8.54 6.08
CA GLU A 364 -33.45 -7.10 6.24
C GLU A 364 -32.86 -6.35 5.04
N LYS A 365 -33.54 -5.28 4.62
CA LYS A 365 -32.97 -4.36 3.61
C LYS A 365 -31.58 -3.89 4.04
N GLY A 366 -30.60 -3.94 3.13
CA GLY A 366 -29.21 -3.57 3.37
C GLY A 366 -28.34 -4.74 3.85
N GLU A 367 -28.92 -5.93 4.02
CA GLU A 367 -28.12 -7.12 4.34
C GLU A 367 -27.18 -7.45 3.17
N VAL A 368 -25.88 -7.67 3.50
CA VAL A 368 -24.84 -7.95 2.51
C VAL A 368 -24.94 -9.41 2.08
N VAL A 369 -25.00 -9.64 0.76
CA VAL A 369 -25.11 -10.97 0.16
C VAL A 369 -23.92 -11.36 -0.70
N GLY A 370 -22.95 -10.47 -0.83
CA GLY A 370 -21.75 -10.68 -1.62
C GLY A 370 -21.08 -9.36 -1.98
N TYR A 371 -20.25 -9.39 -2.99
CA TYR A 371 -19.59 -8.19 -3.50
C TYR A 371 -19.50 -8.18 -5.03
N LEU A 372 -19.46 -7.00 -5.62
CA LEU A 372 -19.17 -6.75 -7.01
C LEU A 372 -17.71 -6.32 -7.15
N THR A 373 -16.98 -6.97 -8.02
CA THR A 373 -15.62 -6.63 -8.46
C THR A 373 -15.59 -6.60 -9.98
N TYR A 374 -14.42 -6.61 -10.57
CA TYR A 374 -14.25 -6.62 -12.02
C TYR A 374 -13.29 -7.70 -12.50
N GLU A 375 -13.42 -8.03 -13.77
CA GLU A 375 -12.39 -8.70 -14.59
C GLU A 375 -11.90 -7.67 -15.61
N TYR A 376 -10.58 -7.55 -15.75
CA TYR A 376 -9.96 -6.63 -16.70
C TYR A 376 -9.37 -7.43 -17.87
N GLU A 377 -9.74 -7.04 -19.10
CA GLU A 377 -9.35 -7.72 -20.33
C GLU A 377 -8.04 -7.18 -20.94
N GLY A 378 -7.36 -6.23 -20.29
CA GLY A 378 -6.09 -5.64 -20.71
C GLY A 378 -4.89 -6.20 -19.95
N ASP A 379 -3.73 -5.52 -20.12
CA ASP A 379 -2.50 -5.85 -19.39
C ASP A 379 -2.60 -5.31 -17.96
N ASP A 380 -2.72 -6.21 -16.97
CA ASP A 380 -2.88 -5.87 -15.56
C ASP A 380 -1.64 -6.24 -14.75
N TYR A 381 -1.04 -5.22 -14.13
CA TYR A 381 0.04 -5.39 -13.16
C TYR A 381 -0.46 -5.75 -11.76
N GLY A 382 -1.77 -5.79 -11.53
CA GLY A 382 -2.40 -6.09 -10.25
C GLY A 382 -2.28 -4.96 -9.21
N PHE A 383 -2.24 -5.35 -7.95
CA PHE A 383 -2.13 -4.44 -6.81
C PHE A 383 -0.83 -4.70 -6.03
N ILE A 384 -0.37 -3.67 -5.33
CA ILE A 384 0.82 -3.76 -4.47
C ILE A 384 0.62 -4.76 -3.33
N ASP A 385 -0.62 -4.91 -2.86
CA ASP A 385 -1.09 -5.97 -2.00
C ASP A 385 -1.86 -7.00 -2.84
N PRO A 386 -1.32 -8.19 -3.10
CA PRO A 386 -1.96 -9.17 -4.00
C PRO A 386 -3.35 -9.63 -3.55
N ASP A 387 -3.61 -9.58 -2.25
CA ASP A 387 -4.91 -9.95 -1.67
C ASP A 387 -5.94 -8.80 -1.74
N GLN A 388 -5.51 -7.62 -2.14
CA GLN A 388 -6.37 -6.47 -2.29
C GLN A 388 -7.14 -6.57 -3.60
N VAL A 389 -8.45 -6.53 -3.50
CA VAL A 389 -9.35 -6.49 -4.64
C VAL A 389 -10.24 -5.28 -4.49
N ALA A 390 -10.28 -4.43 -5.50
CA ALA A 390 -11.25 -3.34 -5.53
C ALA A 390 -12.64 -3.93 -5.70
N LYS A 391 -13.50 -3.76 -4.68
CA LYS A 391 -14.83 -4.35 -4.61
C LYS A 391 -15.81 -3.46 -3.87
N VAL A 392 -17.10 -3.62 -4.14
CA VAL A 392 -18.20 -2.96 -3.44
C VAL A 392 -19.19 -4.00 -2.95
N GLU A 393 -19.77 -3.78 -1.76
CA GLU A 393 -20.78 -4.67 -1.21
C GLU A 393 -22.03 -4.70 -2.09
N VAL A 394 -22.59 -5.89 -2.25
CA VAL A 394 -23.90 -6.11 -2.86
C VAL A 394 -24.88 -6.43 -1.75
N VAL A 395 -25.98 -5.70 -1.71
CA VAL A 395 -26.99 -5.78 -0.65
C VAL A 395 -28.37 -6.07 -1.19
N VAL A 396 -29.21 -6.65 -0.35
CA VAL A 396 -30.65 -6.73 -0.65
C VAL A 396 -31.27 -5.35 -0.55
N THR A 397 -32.13 -5.01 -1.51
CA THR A 397 -32.74 -3.68 -1.60
C THR A 397 -34.10 -3.56 -0.94
N GLU A 398 -34.68 -4.69 -0.54
CA GLU A 398 -36.00 -4.80 0.13
C GLU A 398 -35.91 -5.81 1.26
N SER A 399 -36.78 -5.68 2.27
CA SER A 399 -36.86 -6.67 3.35
C SER A 399 -37.85 -7.78 2.99
N VAL A 400 -37.54 -9.02 3.38
CA VAL A 400 -38.44 -10.17 3.24
C VAL A 400 -38.78 -10.72 4.62
N GLU A 401 -40.08 -10.60 5.00
CA GLU A 401 -40.55 -11.16 6.26
C GLU A 401 -40.68 -12.67 6.17
N LYS A 402 -40.55 -13.32 7.33
CA LYS A 402 -40.79 -14.76 7.42
C LYS A 402 -42.24 -15.10 7.16
N ALA A 403 -42.53 -16.09 6.32
CA ALA A 403 -43.85 -16.61 6.12
C ALA A 403 -44.38 -17.31 7.38
N ASN A 404 -45.68 -17.24 7.62
CA ASN A 404 -46.28 -17.98 8.72
C ASN A 404 -46.27 -19.50 8.40
N TRP A 405 -46.37 -20.32 9.43
CA TRP A 405 -46.27 -21.78 9.31
C TRP A 405 -47.34 -22.38 8.34
N PHE A 406 -48.51 -21.75 8.23
CA PHE A 406 -49.58 -22.24 7.39
C PHE A 406 -49.30 -21.99 5.90
N VAL A 407 -48.68 -20.86 5.55
CA VAL A 407 -48.23 -20.57 4.18
C VAL A 407 -47.12 -21.54 3.78
N LEU A 408 -46.15 -21.80 4.68
CA LEU A 408 -45.08 -22.76 4.43
C LEU A 408 -45.60 -24.20 4.24
N LEU A 409 -46.61 -24.60 5.00
CA LEU A 409 -47.31 -25.88 4.84
C LEU A 409 -47.98 -26.00 3.47
N LEU A 410 -48.73 -24.95 3.05
CA LEU A 410 -49.42 -24.94 1.74
C LEU A 410 -48.44 -24.97 0.58
N ARG A 411 -47.30 -24.25 0.65
CA ARG A 411 -46.23 -24.29 -0.36
C ARG A 411 -45.62 -25.70 -0.41
N GLY A 412 -45.23 -26.30 0.72
CA GLY A 412 -44.74 -27.66 0.76
C GLY A 412 -45.65 -28.72 0.17
N ILE A 413 -46.97 -28.55 0.37
CA ILE A 413 -47.99 -29.40 -0.28
C ILE A 413 -48.03 -29.14 -1.81
N GLY A 414 -47.97 -27.88 -2.22
CA GLY A 414 -47.92 -27.50 -3.63
C GLY A 414 -46.72 -28.08 -4.37
N ASP A 415 -45.54 -27.94 -3.77
CA ASP A 415 -44.28 -28.46 -4.30
C ASP A 415 -44.29 -30.01 -4.38
N PHE A 416 -44.84 -30.68 -3.37
CA PHE A 416 -45.02 -32.14 -3.38
C PHE A 416 -45.88 -32.59 -4.57
N PHE A 417 -47.03 -31.93 -4.81
CA PHE A 417 -47.90 -32.29 -5.95
C PHE A 417 -47.30 -31.90 -7.30
N SER A 418 -46.56 -30.79 -7.38
CA SER A 418 -45.83 -30.40 -8.61
C SER A 418 -44.74 -31.40 -8.98
N ASN A 419 -43.92 -31.82 -8.01
CA ASN A 419 -42.88 -32.83 -8.21
C ASN A 419 -43.48 -34.19 -8.58
N LEU A 420 -44.56 -34.62 -7.88
CA LEU A 420 -45.26 -35.86 -8.20
C LEU A 420 -45.85 -35.84 -9.63
N TRP A 421 -46.41 -34.68 -10.06
CA TRP A 421 -46.92 -34.53 -11.42
C TRP A 421 -45.80 -34.51 -12.46
N GLY A 422 -44.63 -33.87 -12.14
CA GLY A 422 -43.42 -33.94 -12.96
C GLY A 422 -42.90 -35.36 -13.14
N ASP A 423 -42.83 -36.16 -12.07
CA ASP A 423 -42.40 -37.54 -12.08
C ASP A 423 -43.38 -38.43 -12.87
N ILE A 424 -44.67 -38.22 -12.73
CA ILE A 424 -45.70 -38.95 -13.48
C ILE A 424 -45.60 -38.62 -14.98
N THR A 425 -45.45 -37.33 -15.34
CA THR A 425 -45.33 -36.91 -16.75
C THR A 425 -44.03 -37.40 -17.39
N SER A 426 -42.92 -37.40 -16.67
CA SER A 426 -41.66 -37.97 -17.14
C SER A 426 -41.71 -39.50 -17.31
N ALA A 427 -42.41 -40.19 -16.38
CA ALA A 427 -42.61 -41.66 -16.49
C ALA A 427 -43.50 -42.02 -17.69
N ILE A 428 -44.54 -41.21 -17.99
CA ILE A 428 -45.43 -41.45 -19.13
C ILE A 428 -44.72 -41.13 -20.46
N SER A 429 -43.91 -40.03 -20.48
CA SER A 429 -43.13 -39.70 -21.72
C SER A 429 -42.00 -40.68 -22.02
N GLY A 430 -41.57 -41.47 -21.06
CA GLY A 430 -40.62 -42.58 -21.26
C GLY A 430 -41.23 -43.89 -21.79
N TRP A 431 -42.58 -43.92 -21.99
CA TRP A 431 -43.30 -45.08 -22.49
C TRP A 431 -43.76 -44.94 -23.95
N PHE A 432 -43.53 -43.82 -24.56
CA PHE A 432 -43.71 -43.55 -25.97
C PHE A 432 -42.36 -43.11 -26.59
#